data_a7ee703794473fce27048dd245048637
#
_entry.id   a7ee703794473fce27048dd245048637
#
_cell.length_a   1.000
_cell.length_b   1.000
_cell.length_c   1.000
_cell.angle_alpha   90.00
_cell.angle_beta   90.00
_cell.angle_gamma   90.00
#
_symmetry.space_group_name_H-M   'P 1'
#
loop_
_entity.id
_entity.type
_entity.pdbx_description
1 polymer ?
#
loop_
_entity_poly.entity_id
_entity_poly.type
_entity_poly.pdbx_seq_one_letter_code
_entity_poly.pdbx_strand_id
1 'polypeptide(L)'
;IYYRSYVELMAHVDAVLPGRVHRVLYEDMVANTESEVRRLLDYCGLPFEPECLRFYENERAVRTASSEQVRVPIYREGVEQWRHFEPWLGPLQSALGPVLDSYPHVPEFFDQPQDSLTAPSL
;
A
#
# COMPACT_ATOMS: atom_id res chain seq x y z
N ILE A 1 9.52 11.50 -8.48
CA ILE A 1 9.05 12.65 -7.66
C ILE A 1 7.74 12.27 -6.98
N TYR A 2 6.66 11.96 -7.71
CA TYR A 2 5.32 11.72 -7.14
C TYR A 2 5.30 10.65 -6.04
N TYR A 3 5.87 9.46 -6.26
CA TYR A 3 5.86 8.38 -5.29
C TYR A 3 6.65 8.72 -4.02
N ARG A 4 7.78 9.42 -4.14
CA ARG A 4 8.52 9.90 -2.96
C ARG A 4 7.68 10.83 -2.11
N SER A 5 7.02 11.82 -2.74
CA SER A 5 6.15 12.74 -2.00
C SER A 5 4.95 12.02 -1.35
N TYR A 6 4.44 10.96 -2.00
CA TYR A 6 3.43 10.10 -1.39
C TYR A 6 3.96 9.40 -0.13
N VAL A 7 5.18 8.81 -0.18
CA VAL A 7 5.79 8.14 0.97
C VAL A 7 6.05 9.14 2.11
N GLU A 8 6.54 10.34 1.80
CA GLU A 8 6.73 11.43 2.77
C GLU A 8 5.41 11.82 3.45
N LEU A 9 4.35 12.00 2.66
CA LEU A 9 3.03 12.32 3.17
C LEU A 9 2.51 11.21 4.09
N MET A 10 2.65 9.94 3.70
CA MET A 10 2.18 8.82 4.51
C MET A 10 2.98 8.66 5.81
N ALA A 11 4.29 8.93 5.79
CA ALA A 11 5.10 8.98 6.99
C ALA A 11 4.62 10.08 7.96
N HIS A 12 4.32 11.28 7.42
CA HIS A 12 3.74 12.35 8.21
C HIS A 12 2.37 11.97 8.82
N VAL A 13 1.50 11.36 8.02
CA VAL A 13 0.19 10.89 8.50
C VAL A 13 0.34 9.87 9.63
N ASP A 14 1.25 8.92 9.51
CA ASP A 14 1.51 7.93 10.57
C ASP A 14 2.02 8.59 11.87
N ALA A 15 2.83 9.64 11.75
CA ALA A 15 3.36 10.37 12.90
C ALA A 15 2.28 11.18 13.62
N VAL A 16 1.38 11.87 12.88
CA VAL A 16 0.35 12.75 13.49
C VAL A 16 -0.94 12.00 13.82
N LEU A 17 -1.21 10.88 13.19
CA LEU A 17 -2.41 10.05 13.36
C LEU A 17 -2.04 8.56 13.48
N PRO A 18 -1.29 8.16 14.51
CA PRO A 18 -0.78 6.80 14.64
C PRO A 18 -1.93 5.78 14.65
N GLY A 19 -1.76 4.70 13.87
CA GLY A 19 -2.72 3.61 13.77
C GLY A 19 -4.02 3.94 13.00
N ARG A 20 -4.13 5.12 12.37
CA ARG A 20 -5.34 5.51 11.62
C ARG A 20 -5.32 5.11 10.15
N VAL A 21 -4.21 4.59 9.66
CA VAL A 21 -4.08 4.07 8.30
C VAL A 21 -3.59 2.63 8.37
N HIS A 22 -4.36 1.74 7.77
CA HIS A 22 -3.97 0.35 7.60
C HIS A 22 -3.27 0.17 6.25
N ARG A 23 -2.10 -0.45 6.25
CA ARG A 23 -1.36 -0.75 5.01
C ARG A 23 -1.64 -2.16 4.54
N VAL A 24 -2.01 -2.28 3.28
CA VAL A 24 -2.14 -3.55 2.58
C VAL A 24 -1.15 -3.56 1.44
N LEU A 25 -0.21 -4.49 1.46
CA LEU A 25 0.72 -4.70 0.36
C LEU A 25 0.07 -5.67 -0.63
N TYR A 26 0.10 -5.32 -1.91
CA TYR A 26 -0.53 -6.12 -2.96
C TYR A 26 0.08 -7.52 -3.03
N GLU A 27 1.39 -7.62 -2.93
CA GLU A 27 2.13 -8.88 -2.97
C GLU A 27 1.72 -9.81 -1.82
N ASP A 28 1.58 -9.27 -0.61
CA ASP A 28 1.14 -10.02 0.56
C ASP A 28 -0.34 -10.44 0.41
N MET A 29 -1.19 -9.54 -0.07
CA MET A 29 -2.60 -9.85 -0.34
C MET A 29 -2.75 -10.99 -1.34
N VAL A 30 -1.92 -11.04 -2.38
CA VAL A 30 -1.92 -12.09 -3.39
C VAL A 30 -1.32 -13.40 -2.86
N ALA A 31 -0.25 -13.31 -2.05
CA ALA A 31 0.43 -14.48 -1.51
C ALA A 31 -0.35 -15.15 -0.36
N ASN A 32 -0.96 -14.34 0.52
CA ASN A 32 -1.56 -14.76 1.78
C ASN A 32 -2.96 -14.14 1.96
N THR A 33 -3.81 -14.26 0.95
CA THR A 33 -5.12 -13.58 0.86
C THR A 33 -5.95 -13.67 2.13
N GLU A 34 -6.12 -14.87 2.71
CA GLU A 34 -6.96 -15.04 3.89
C GLU A 34 -6.40 -14.29 5.10
N SER A 35 -5.11 -14.39 5.37
CA SER A 35 -4.50 -13.71 6.52
C SER A 35 -4.57 -12.20 6.38
N GLU A 36 -4.38 -11.67 5.17
CA GLU A 36 -4.47 -10.24 4.90
C GLU A 36 -5.90 -9.72 4.99
N VAL A 37 -6.88 -10.47 4.51
CA VAL A 37 -8.31 -10.13 4.66
C VAL A 37 -8.71 -10.14 6.14
N ARG A 38 -8.27 -11.12 6.92
CA ARG A 38 -8.53 -11.16 8.38
C ARG A 38 -7.92 -9.94 9.08
N ARG A 39 -6.67 -9.60 8.76
CA ARG A 39 -5.97 -8.44 9.32
C ARG A 39 -6.68 -7.13 8.98
N LEU A 40 -7.16 -6.98 7.75
CA LEU A 40 -7.92 -5.81 7.30
C LEU A 40 -9.27 -5.69 8.03
N LEU A 41 -10.01 -6.79 8.14
CA LEU A 41 -11.31 -6.82 8.83
C LEU A 41 -11.17 -6.54 10.33
N ASP A 42 -10.14 -7.09 10.97
CA ASP A 42 -9.81 -6.82 12.37
C ASP A 42 -9.54 -5.33 12.59
N TYR A 43 -8.74 -4.72 11.72
CA TYR A 43 -8.51 -3.27 11.75
C TYR A 43 -9.80 -2.45 11.61
N CYS A 44 -10.74 -2.91 10.78
CA CYS A 44 -12.04 -2.27 10.60
C CYS A 44 -13.04 -2.58 11.74
N GLY A 45 -12.71 -3.48 12.68
CA GLY A 45 -13.62 -3.96 13.71
C GLY A 45 -14.77 -4.81 13.16
N LEU A 46 -14.53 -5.51 12.05
CA LEU A 46 -15.52 -6.37 11.37
C LEU A 46 -15.19 -7.85 11.56
N PRO A 47 -16.19 -8.71 11.75
CA PRO A 47 -15.96 -10.15 11.81
C PRO A 47 -15.52 -10.67 10.43
N PHE A 48 -14.71 -11.72 10.46
CA PHE A 48 -14.35 -12.43 9.23
C PHE A 48 -15.49 -13.38 8.82
N GLU A 49 -15.86 -13.31 7.54
CA GLU A 49 -16.80 -14.20 6.89
C GLU A 49 -16.08 -14.94 5.75
N PRO A 50 -16.19 -16.29 5.61
CA PRO A 50 -15.52 -17.02 4.52
C PRO A 50 -15.87 -16.52 3.11
N GLU A 51 -17.04 -15.93 2.96
CA GLU A 51 -17.54 -15.33 1.72
C GLU A 51 -16.68 -14.15 1.27
N CYS A 52 -15.96 -13.49 2.18
CA CYS A 52 -14.99 -12.43 1.83
C CYS A 52 -13.89 -12.93 0.89
N LEU A 53 -13.56 -14.23 0.95
CA LEU A 53 -12.56 -14.85 0.06
C LEU A 53 -13.15 -15.25 -1.29
N ARG A 54 -14.48 -15.32 -1.40
CA ARG A 54 -15.22 -15.69 -2.60
C ARG A 54 -15.99 -14.49 -3.18
N PHE A 55 -15.41 -13.29 -3.09
CA PHE A 55 -16.03 -12.04 -3.54
C PHE A 55 -16.46 -12.08 -5.00
N TYR A 56 -15.80 -12.89 -5.83
CA TYR A 56 -16.10 -13.07 -7.26
C TYR A 56 -17.42 -13.83 -7.51
N GLU A 57 -17.96 -14.53 -6.52
CA GLU A 57 -19.27 -15.20 -6.58
C GLU A 57 -20.45 -14.23 -6.31
N ASN A 58 -20.15 -13.01 -5.86
CA ASN A 58 -21.17 -12.02 -5.53
C ASN A 58 -21.79 -11.43 -6.81
N GLU A 59 -23.11 -11.52 -6.94
CA GLU A 59 -23.87 -11.03 -8.10
C GLU A 59 -24.19 -9.53 -8.05
N ARG A 60 -23.81 -8.82 -6.98
CA ARG A 60 -24.06 -7.38 -6.87
C ARG A 60 -23.48 -6.63 -8.07
N ALA A 61 -24.28 -5.76 -8.69
CA ALA A 61 -23.85 -4.98 -9.84
C ALA A 61 -22.67 -4.05 -9.48
N VAL A 62 -21.56 -4.18 -10.20
CA VAL A 62 -20.39 -3.30 -10.12
C VAL A 62 -20.41 -2.39 -11.34
N ARG A 63 -20.50 -1.07 -11.10
CA ARG A 63 -20.64 -0.05 -12.16
C ARG A 63 -19.34 0.71 -12.42
N THR A 64 -18.19 0.05 -12.27
CA THR A 64 -16.87 0.64 -12.49
C THR A 64 -16.14 -0.12 -13.60
N ALA A 65 -15.04 0.46 -14.11
CA ALA A 65 -14.19 -0.19 -15.09
C ALA A 65 -13.62 -1.55 -14.62
N SER A 66 -13.64 -1.80 -13.29
CA SER A 66 -13.17 -3.06 -12.68
C SER A 66 -14.25 -4.15 -12.63
N SER A 67 -15.41 -3.97 -13.26
CA SER A 67 -16.53 -4.91 -13.18
C SER A 67 -16.16 -6.35 -13.55
N GLU A 68 -15.31 -6.53 -14.55
CA GLU A 68 -14.82 -7.87 -14.96
C GLU A 68 -13.79 -8.43 -13.99
N GLN A 69 -12.88 -7.59 -13.47
CA GLN A 69 -11.81 -8.01 -12.57
C GLN A 69 -12.32 -8.54 -11.24
N VAL A 70 -13.43 -8.00 -10.73
CA VAL A 70 -14.02 -8.46 -9.47
C VAL A 70 -14.86 -9.73 -9.61
N ARG A 71 -14.98 -10.27 -10.83
CA ARG A 71 -15.70 -11.53 -11.12
C ARG A 71 -14.77 -12.74 -11.25
N VAL A 72 -13.49 -12.55 -11.03
CA VAL A 72 -12.50 -13.64 -11.05
C VAL A 72 -11.77 -13.69 -9.72
N PRO A 73 -11.27 -14.86 -9.30
CA PRO A 73 -10.41 -14.98 -8.13
C PRO A 73 -9.20 -14.06 -8.23
N ILE A 74 -8.58 -13.74 -7.08
CA ILE A 74 -7.31 -12.99 -7.07
C ILE A 74 -6.28 -13.77 -7.91
N TYR A 75 -5.72 -13.10 -8.92
CA TYR A 75 -4.74 -13.65 -9.84
C TYR A 75 -3.33 -13.12 -9.53
N ARG A 76 -2.32 -13.91 -9.88
CA ARG A 76 -0.92 -13.62 -9.55
C ARG A 76 -0.13 -12.98 -10.70
N GLU A 77 -0.70 -12.92 -11.89
CA GLU A 77 -0.02 -12.45 -13.10
C GLU A 77 0.43 -10.97 -13.02
N GLY A 78 -0.19 -10.19 -12.13
CA GLY A 78 0.23 -8.81 -11.86
C GLY A 78 1.50 -8.68 -11.02
N VAL A 79 1.84 -9.73 -10.26
CA VAL A 79 3.03 -9.74 -9.42
C VAL A 79 4.26 -9.89 -10.31
N GLU A 80 5.27 -9.05 -10.05
CA GLU A 80 6.56 -9.10 -10.77
C GLU A 80 6.52 -8.76 -12.27
N GLN A 81 5.44 -8.25 -12.82
CA GLN A 81 5.40 -7.81 -14.23
C GLN A 81 6.49 -6.80 -14.60
N TRP A 82 6.96 -6.01 -13.64
CA TRP A 82 8.07 -5.07 -13.82
C TRP A 82 9.35 -5.75 -14.32
N ARG A 83 9.55 -7.04 -14.06
CA ARG A 83 10.73 -7.80 -14.50
C ARG A 83 10.87 -7.84 -16.03
N HIS A 84 9.75 -7.83 -16.75
CA HIS A 84 9.77 -7.75 -18.21
C HIS A 84 10.34 -6.43 -18.73
N PHE A 85 10.32 -5.39 -17.91
CA PHE A 85 10.76 -4.04 -18.23
C PHE A 85 12.06 -3.65 -17.51
N GLU A 86 12.61 -4.53 -16.67
CA GLU A 86 13.76 -4.27 -15.81
C GLU A 86 14.94 -3.59 -16.52
N PRO A 87 15.35 -4.00 -17.77
CA PRO A 87 16.47 -3.34 -18.48
C PRO A 87 16.25 -1.85 -18.76
N TRP A 88 15.01 -1.37 -18.73
CA TRP A 88 14.65 0.02 -19.02
C TRP A 88 14.30 0.84 -17.78
N LEU A 89 14.26 0.21 -16.60
CA LEU A 89 13.81 0.86 -15.35
C LEU A 89 14.92 1.66 -14.63
N GLY A 90 16.15 1.65 -15.12
CA GLY A 90 17.27 2.37 -14.49
C GLY A 90 16.96 3.83 -14.11
N PRO A 91 16.44 4.67 -15.02
CA PRO A 91 16.06 6.04 -14.67
C PRO A 91 14.99 6.14 -13.59
N LEU A 92 14.01 5.22 -13.56
CA LEU A 92 12.98 5.16 -12.52
C LEU A 92 13.57 4.76 -11.18
N GLN A 93 14.41 3.74 -11.14
CA GLN A 93 15.12 3.29 -9.93
C GLN A 93 15.95 4.44 -9.33
N SER A 94 16.71 5.13 -10.15
CA SER A 94 17.52 6.31 -9.71
C SER A 94 16.63 7.42 -9.15
N ALA A 95 15.45 7.66 -9.73
CA ALA A 95 14.52 8.69 -9.27
C ALA A 95 13.82 8.32 -7.96
N LEU A 96 13.61 7.04 -7.68
CA LEU A 96 13.03 6.53 -6.43
C LEU A 96 14.06 6.59 -5.29
N GLY A 97 15.31 6.22 -5.57
CA GLY A 97 16.41 6.29 -4.60
C GLY A 97 16.09 5.52 -3.30
N PRO A 98 16.33 6.13 -2.12
CA PRO A 98 16.18 5.44 -0.83
C PRO A 98 14.79 4.86 -0.56
N VAL A 99 13.75 5.40 -1.21
CA VAL A 99 12.38 4.87 -1.08
C VAL A 99 12.28 3.46 -1.66
N LEU A 100 13.02 3.18 -2.73
CA LEU A 100 13.07 1.84 -3.32
C LEU A 100 13.87 0.87 -2.44
N ASP A 101 15.00 1.32 -1.91
CA ASP A 101 15.91 0.51 -1.08
C ASP A 101 15.25 0.09 0.25
N SER A 102 14.38 0.95 0.77
CA SER A 102 13.69 0.73 2.06
C SER A 102 12.34 0.03 1.94
N TYR A 103 11.79 -0.11 0.73
CA TYR A 103 10.48 -0.73 0.54
C TYR A 103 10.41 -2.15 1.17
N PRO A 104 9.34 -2.49 1.93
CA PRO A 104 8.09 -1.74 2.15
C PRO A 104 8.12 -0.73 3.31
N HIS A 105 9.26 -0.48 3.92
CA HIS A 105 9.42 0.45 5.03
C HIS A 105 9.65 1.89 4.57
N VAL A 106 9.41 2.84 5.47
CA VAL A 106 9.75 4.25 5.24
C VAL A 106 11.26 4.44 5.48
N PRO A 107 11.98 5.16 4.60
CA PRO A 107 13.40 5.47 4.82
C PRO A 107 13.61 6.28 6.11
N GLU A 108 14.72 6.03 6.82
CA GLU A 108 15.07 6.68 8.10
C GLU A 108 15.13 8.21 8.02
N PHE A 109 15.48 8.78 6.84
CA PHE A 109 15.53 10.24 6.71
C PHE A 109 14.17 10.95 6.80
N PHE A 110 13.06 10.19 6.85
CA PHE A 110 11.73 10.71 7.13
C PHE A 110 11.39 10.64 8.64
N ASP A 111 12.17 9.90 9.43
CA ASP A 111 11.97 9.73 10.86
C ASP A 111 12.54 10.88 11.71
N GLN A 112 13.20 11.86 11.10
CA GLN A 112 13.71 13.02 11.85
C GLN A 112 12.52 13.94 12.17
N PRO A 113 12.06 14.00 13.46
CA PRO A 113 11.16 15.06 13.84
C PRO A 113 11.88 16.39 13.56
N GLN A 114 11.24 17.30 12.85
CA GLN A 114 11.74 18.66 12.70
C GLN A 114 11.62 19.38 14.05
N ASP A 115 12.48 19.04 15.00
CA ASP A 115 12.77 19.87 16.17
C ASP A 115 13.54 21.10 15.71
N SER A 116 12.86 22.10 15.23
CA SER A 116 13.30 23.51 15.36
C SER A 116 12.29 24.47 14.72
N LEU A 117 11.11 24.55 15.30
CA LEU A 117 10.43 25.83 15.35
C LEU A 117 10.71 26.44 16.71
N THR A 118 11.93 26.95 16.92
CA THR A 118 12.20 27.95 17.92
C THR A 118 11.37 29.17 17.55
N ALA A 119 10.27 29.34 18.27
CA ALA A 119 9.50 30.59 18.23
C ALA A 119 10.43 31.74 18.57
N PRO A 120 10.41 32.84 17.82
CA PRO A 120 11.12 34.06 18.26
C PRO A 120 10.49 34.55 19.52
N SER A 121 11.30 34.69 20.55
CA SER A 121 10.94 35.39 21.78
C SER A 121 10.56 36.84 21.45
N LEU A 122 9.35 37.24 21.83
CA LEU A 122 8.91 38.64 21.89
C LEU A 122 9.52 39.34 23.12
#